data_2d8df5ff3b88e659007fd9ca16796453
#
_entry.id   2d8df5ff3b88e659007fd9ca16796453
#
_cell.length_a   1.000
_cell.length_b   1.000
_cell.length_c   1.000
_cell.angle_alpha   90.00
_cell.angle_beta   90.00
_cell.angle_gamma   90.00
#
_symmetry.space_group_name_H-M   'P 1'
#
loop_
_entity.id
_entity.type
_entity.pdbx_description
1 polymer ?
#
loop_
_entity_poly.entity_id
_entity_poly.type
_entity_poly.pdbx_seq_one_letter_code
_entity_poly.pdbx_strand_id
1 'polypeptide(L)'
;MASDAGTIFAVSSGAGRAGIAVIRLSGPDALEAVTSFTGLTDMPPRKATRVCVKDPESGEPLDDGLVLVFPQPKSFTGEDVAELHVHGSRAVLDDIIIALSRQPALRPAEAGEFSRRAFENGKLDLTAAEGLADLINAETTAQRRQAQRQLRGDLAALYDDWRDRL
;
A
#
# COMPACT_ATOMS: atom_id res chain seq x y z
N MET A 1 21.10 4.82 8.81
CA MET A 1 20.32 4.12 9.87
C MET A 1 19.46 3.10 9.15
N ALA A 2 19.61 1.82 9.44
CA ALA A 2 18.74 0.79 8.86
C ALA A 2 17.31 1.12 9.31
N SER A 3 16.41 1.31 8.35
CA SER A 3 14.98 1.40 8.66
C SER A 3 14.61 0.14 9.46
N ASP A 4 13.72 0.31 10.41
CA ASP A 4 13.08 -0.82 11.12
C ASP A 4 12.27 -1.60 10.07
N ALA A 5 12.97 -2.53 9.40
CA ALA A 5 12.61 -3.08 8.09
C ALA A 5 11.58 -4.23 8.21
N GLY A 6 10.73 -4.18 9.22
CA GLY A 6 9.60 -5.10 9.33
C GLY A 6 8.56 -4.86 8.23
N THR A 7 7.84 -5.90 7.87
CA THR A 7 6.72 -5.79 6.93
C THR A 7 5.55 -5.10 7.62
N ILE A 8 5.00 -4.07 6.97
CA ILE A 8 3.86 -3.31 7.45
C ILE A 8 2.58 -3.64 6.70
N PHE A 9 1.45 -3.47 7.38
CA PHE A 9 0.14 -3.59 6.74
C PHE A 9 -0.83 -2.52 7.23
N ALA A 10 -1.78 -2.14 6.37
CA ALA A 10 -2.91 -1.28 6.74
C ALA A 10 -4.07 -1.43 5.76
N VAL A 11 -5.27 -1.03 6.21
CA VAL A 11 -6.38 -0.74 5.32
C VAL A 11 -6.05 0.54 4.55
N SER A 12 -5.91 0.44 3.24
CA SER A 12 -5.52 1.54 2.34
C SER A 12 -6.71 2.17 1.59
N SER A 13 -7.90 1.65 1.75
CA SER A 13 -9.16 2.25 1.26
C SER A 13 -9.75 3.19 2.30
N GLY A 14 -10.66 4.09 1.86
CA GLY A 14 -11.35 5.02 2.75
C GLY A 14 -12.11 4.30 3.87
N ALA A 15 -12.30 5.00 5.00
CA ALA A 15 -13.03 4.48 6.15
C ALA A 15 -14.54 4.35 5.84
N GLY A 16 -15.17 3.35 6.46
CA GLY A 16 -16.61 3.11 6.37
C GLY A 16 -16.98 1.83 5.61
N ARG A 17 -18.27 1.53 5.55
CA ARG A 17 -18.78 0.36 4.82
C ARG A 17 -18.66 0.59 3.32
N ALA A 18 -18.02 -0.35 2.63
CA ALA A 18 -17.84 -0.31 1.19
C ALA A 18 -18.05 -1.70 0.58
N GLY A 19 -18.34 -1.78 -0.71
CA GLY A 19 -18.38 -3.05 -1.42
C GLY A 19 -16.99 -3.70 -1.48
N ILE A 20 -15.94 -2.88 -1.53
CA ILE A 20 -14.54 -3.34 -1.59
C ILE A 20 -13.69 -2.50 -0.63
N ALA A 21 -12.79 -3.16 0.08
CA ALA A 21 -11.69 -2.55 0.82
C ALA A 21 -10.36 -3.16 0.37
N VAL A 22 -9.30 -2.40 0.50
CA VAL A 22 -7.95 -2.82 0.15
C VAL A 22 -7.10 -2.86 1.42
N ILE A 23 -6.52 -4.01 1.71
CA ILE A 23 -5.49 -4.17 2.73
C ILE A 23 -4.15 -4.28 2.01
N ARG A 24 -3.23 -3.36 2.30
CA ARG A 24 -1.90 -3.34 1.68
C ARG A 24 -0.86 -3.81 2.68
N LEU A 25 0.07 -4.62 2.17
CA LEU A 25 1.27 -5.05 2.87
C LEU A 25 2.50 -4.50 2.12
N SER A 26 3.56 -4.10 2.82
CA SER A 26 4.83 -3.66 2.22
C SER A 26 6.00 -4.08 3.09
N GLY A 27 7.00 -4.68 2.49
CA GLY A 27 8.22 -5.13 3.16
C GLY A 27 8.67 -6.52 2.72
N PRO A 28 9.76 -7.04 3.31
CA PRO A 28 10.38 -8.27 2.87
C PRO A 28 9.47 -9.50 2.95
N ASP A 29 8.55 -9.55 3.92
CA ASP A 29 7.68 -10.70 4.15
C ASP A 29 6.28 -10.53 3.50
N ALA A 30 6.05 -9.46 2.72
CA ALA A 30 4.73 -9.15 2.16
C ALA A 30 4.17 -10.27 1.26
N LEU A 31 5.01 -10.88 0.43
CA LEU A 31 4.61 -11.95 -0.48
C LEU A 31 4.40 -13.27 0.27
N GLU A 32 5.25 -13.58 1.24
CA GLU A 32 5.10 -14.76 2.08
C GLU A 32 3.83 -14.68 2.93
N ALA A 33 3.55 -13.49 3.50
CA ALA A 33 2.34 -13.25 4.26
C ALA A 33 1.08 -13.54 3.43
N VAL A 34 0.95 -12.96 2.22
CA VAL A 34 -0.24 -13.25 1.41
C VAL A 34 -0.31 -14.70 0.93
N THR A 35 0.84 -15.36 0.74
CA THR A 35 0.87 -16.80 0.46
C THR A 35 0.25 -17.58 1.61
N SER A 36 0.57 -17.25 2.86
CA SER A 36 0.01 -17.93 4.03
C SER A 36 -1.51 -17.73 4.17
N PHE A 37 -2.02 -16.54 3.80
CA PHE A 37 -3.45 -16.21 3.85
C PHE A 37 -4.26 -16.78 2.67
N THR A 38 -3.63 -17.06 1.53
CA THR A 38 -4.33 -17.44 0.29
C THR A 38 -4.04 -18.87 -0.15
N GLY A 39 -2.95 -19.45 0.33
CA GLY A 39 -2.44 -20.74 -0.13
C GLY A 39 -1.84 -20.70 -1.55
N LEU A 40 -1.75 -19.53 -2.18
CA LEU A 40 -1.19 -19.38 -3.54
C LEU A 40 0.31 -19.16 -3.47
N THR A 41 1.07 -20.00 -4.17
CA THR A 41 2.52 -19.89 -4.31
C THR A 41 2.94 -19.21 -5.63
N ASP A 42 2.06 -19.24 -6.64
CA ASP A 42 2.29 -18.59 -7.92
C ASP A 42 1.30 -17.41 -8.09
N MET A 43 1.80 -16.21 -7.90
CA MET A 43 1.03 -14.97 -8.04
C MET A 43 1.70 -14.09 -9.10
N PRO A 44 1.21 -14.11 -10.35
CA PRO A 44 1.77 -13.28 -11.41
C PRO A 44 1.71 -11.79 -11.05
N PRO A 45 2.83 -11.04 -11.16
CA PRO A 45 2.88 -9.64 -10.82
C PRO A 45 1.80 -8.80 -11.55
N ARG A 46 1.13 -7.90 -10.81
CA ARG A 46 0.11 -6.97 -11.33
C ARG A 46 -1.11 -7.63 -11.97
N LYS A 47 -1.34 -8.90 -11.69
CA LYS A 47 -2.51 -9.62 -12.15
C LYS A 47 -3.43 -9.89 -10.97
N ALA A 48 -4.67 -9.43 -11.06
CA ALA A 48 -5.69 -9.73 -10.07
C ALA A 48 -6.03 -11.24 -10.13
N THR A 49 -5.82 -11.92 -9.02
CA THR A 49 -6.10 -13.35 -8.89
C THR A 49 -7.16 -13.57 -7.82
N ARG A 50 -8.23 -14.29 -8.17
CA ARG A 50 -9.28 -14.62 -7.19
C ARG A 50 -8.76 -15.59 -6.15
N VAL A 51 -9.05 -15.32 -4.89
CA VAL A 51 -8.62 -16.10 -3.74
C VAL A 51 -9.71 -16.19 -2.69
N CYS A 52 -9.68 -17.28 -1.92
CA CYS A 52 -10.31 -17.32 -0.61
C CYS A 52 -9.24 -16.95 0.42
N VAL A 53 -9.43 -15.83 1.10
CA VAL A 53 -8.56 -15.37 2.19
C VAL A 53 -8.91 -16.18 3.44
N LYS A 54 -7.92 -16.82 4.05
CA LYS A 54 -8.10 -17.69 5.22
C LYS A 54 -7.20 -17.23 6.35
N ASP A 55 -7.64 -17.45 7.56
CA ASP A 55 -6.77 -17.36 8.74
C ASP A 55 -5.70 -18.46 8.68
N PRO A 56 -4.40 -18.11 8.66
CA PRO A 56 -3.33 -19.12 8.55
C PRO A 56 -3.24 -20.09 9.72
N GLU A 57 -3.73 -19.71 10.90
CA GLU A 57 -3.67 -20.53 12.12
C GLU A 57 -4.84 -21.51 12.21
N SER A 58 -6.06 -21.02 11.97
CA SER A 58 -7.27 -21.85 12.10
C SER A 58 -7.69 -22.51 10.78
N GLY A 59 -7.27 -21.95 9.64
CA GLY A 59 -7.73 -22.34 8.31
C GLY A 59 -9.15 -21.83 7.98
N GLU A 60 -9.76 -21.04 8.86
CA GLU A 60 -11.11 -20.51 8.67
C GLU A 60 -11.15 -19.53 7.48
N PRO A 61 -12.11 -19.69 6.55
CA PRO A 61 -12.33 -18.71 5.49
C PRO A 61 -12.80 -17.38 6.08
N LEU A 62 -12.06 -16.30 5.81
CA LEU A 62 -12.38 -14.94 6.26
C LEU A 62 -13.17 -14.18 5.19
N ASP A 63 -12.79 -14.33 3.90
CA ASP A 63 -13.48 -13.70 2.80
C ASP A 63 -13.06 -14.29 1.44
N ASP A 64 -13.90 -14.10 0.41
CA ASP A 64 -13.54 -14.30 -1.00
C ASP A 64 -13.17 -12.95 -1.62
N GLY A 65 -11.97 -12.85 -2.21
CA GLY A 65 -11.49 -11.59 -2.73
C GLY A 65 -10.50 -11.75 -3.89
N LEU A 66 -9.69 -10.72 -4.08
CA LEU A 66 -8.60 -10.72 -5.05
C LEU A 66 -7.29 -10.43 -4.35
N VAL A 67 -6.21 -11.02 -4.84
CA VAL A 67 -4.84 -10.67 -4.48
C VAL A 67 -4.13 -10.06 -5.67
N LEU A 68 -3.33 -9.02 -5.42
CA LEU A 68 -2.38 -8.44 -6.36
C LEU A 68 -1.02 -8.34 -5.69
N VAL A 69 0.05 -8.63 -6.45
CA VAL A 69 1.42 -8.52 -5.96
C VAL A 69 2.24 -7.59 -6.86
N PHE A 70 3.12 -6.84 -6.24
CA PHE A 70 4.00 -5.87 -6.88
C PHE A 70 5.42 -6.07 -6.35
N PRO A 71 6.21 -6.97 -6.98
CA PRO A 71 7.58 -7.22 -6.55
C PRO A 71 8.48 -5.97 -6.66
N GLN A 72 9.42 -5.87 -5.73
CA GLN A 72 10.46 -4.85 -5.76
C GLN A 72 11.28 -4.93 -7.07
N PRO A 73 11.89 -3.84 -7.54
CA PRO A 73 11.73 -2.47 -7.07
C PRO A 73 10.53 -1.75 -7.71
N LYS A 74 9.68 -2.46 -8.47
CA LYS A 74 8.60 -1.87 -9.29
C LYS A 74 7.28 -1.85 -8.52
N SER A 75 7.27 -1.33 -7.30
CA SER A 75 6.12 -1.15 -6.43
C SER A 75 6.00 0.31 -5.98
N PHE A 76 4.96 0.64 -5.25
CA PHE A 76 4.75 1.99 -4.71
C PHE A 76 5.85 2.38 -3.71
N THR A 77 6.19 1.50 -2.78
CA THR A 77 7.22 1.76 -1.76
C THR A 77 8.64 1.43 -2.22
N GLY A 78 8.79 0.73 -3.36
CA GLY A 78 10.08 0.17 -3.80
C GLY A 78 10.43 -1.18 -3.16
N GLU A 79 9.66 -1.62 -2.16
CA GLU A 79 9.74 -2.94 -1.51
C GLU A 79 8.80 -3.94 -2.19
N ASP A 80 8.78 -5.19 -1.74
CA ASP A 80 7.71 -6.10 -2.10
C ASP A 80 6.38 -5.61 -1.52
N VAL A 81 5.36 -5.48 -2.36
CA VAL A 81 4.02 -5.02 -1.98
C VAL A 81 2.99 -6.05 -2.41
N ALA A 82 2.05 -6.31 -1.52
CA ALA A 82 0.86 -7.10 -1.82
C ALA A 82 -0.40 -6.36 -1.40
N GLU A 83 -1.48 -6.61 -2.12
CA GLU A 83 -2.80 -6.06 -1.81
C GLU A 83 -3.84 -7.18 -1.78
N LEU A 84 -4.61 -7.23 -0.71
CA LEU A 84 -5.83 -8.03 -0.59
C LEU A 84 -7.02 -7.11 -0.80
N HIS A 85 -7.79 -7.37 -1.84
CA HIS A 85 -9.04 -6.68 -2.15
C HIS A 85 -10.18 -7.56 -1.66
N VAL A 86 -10.81 -7.15 -0.58
CA VAL A 86 -11.82 -7.91 0.17
C VAL A 86 -13.11 -7.11 0.31
N HIS A 87 -14.17 -7.71 0.83
CA HIS A 87 -15.38 -6.95 1.15
C HIS A 87 -15.14 -5.98 2.30
N GLY A 88 -15.60 -4.74 2.12
CA GLY A 88 -15.38 -3.64 3.08
C GLY A 88 -16.37 -3.67 4.26
N SER A 89 -16.73 -4.83 4.77
CA SER A 89 -17.48 -4.94 6.02
C SER A 89 -16.52 -4.86 7.21
N ARG A 90 -16.99 -4.26 8.32
CA ARG A 90 -16.16 -4.13 9.53
C ARG A 90 -15.70 -5.49 10.04
N ALA A 91 -16.58 -6.50 10.05
CA ALA A 91 -16.25 -7.84 10.54
C ALA A 91 -15.11 -8.47 9.73
N VAL A 92 -15.19 -8.43 8.39
CA VAL A 92 -14.14 -8.97 7.50
C VAL A 92 -12.80 -8.26 7.75
N LEU A 93 -12.83 -6.92 7.83
CA LEU A 93 -11.61 -6.15 8.03
C LEU A 93 -10.99 -6.42 9.42
N ASP A 94 -11.80 -6.41 10.48
CA ASP A 94 -11.33 -6.67 11.84
C ASP A 94 -10.70 -8.08 11.94
N ASP A 95 -11.33 -9.11 11.38
CA ASP A 95 -10.83 -10.48 11.41
C ASP A 95 -9.50 -10.62 10.65
N ILE A 96 -9.37 -10.04 9.45
CA ILE A 96 -8.12 -10.09 8.68
C ILE A 96 -7.01 -9.31 9.37
N ILE A 97 -7.30 -8.11 9.92
CA ILE A 97 -6.31 -7.29 10.66
C ILE A 97 -5.84 -8.02 11.92
N ILE A 98 -6.73 -8.67 12.65
CA ILE A 98 -6.37 -9.50 13.82
C ILE A 98 -5.46 -10.65 13.38
N ALA A 99 -5.80 -11.36 12.33
CA ALA A 99 -5.00 -12.46 11.82
C ALA A 99 -3.60 -12.00 11.34
N LEU A 100 -3.51 -10.86 10.64
CA LEU A 100 -2.23 -10.25 10.24
C LEU A 100 -1.40 -9.83 11.47
N SER A 101 -2.03 -9.25 12.49
CA SER A 101 -1.35 -8.79 13.72
C SER A 101 -0.74 -9.94 14.54
N ARG A 102 -1.21 -11.16 14.36
CA ARG A 102 -0.63 -12.35 15.01
C ARG A 102 0.64 -12.86 14.33
N GLN A 103 0.91 -12.42 13.10
CA GLN A 103 2.13 -12.83 12.38
C GLN A 103 3.35 -12.07 12.93
N PRO A 104 4.39 -12.75 13.45
CA PRO A 104 5.52 -12.08 14.11
C PRO A 104 6.31 -11.12 13.21
N ALA A 105 6.33 -11.39 11.90
CA ALA A 105 7.05 -10.58 10.92
C ALA A 105 6.27 -9.33 10.47
N LEU A 106 5.00 -9.19 10.90
CA LEU A 106 4.10 -8.14 10.44
C LEU A 106 3.75 -7.19 11.58
N ARG A 107 3.60 -5.91 11.26
CA ARG A 107 3.05 -4.92 12.16
C ARG A 107 2.13 -3.92 11.45
N PRO A 108 1.18 -3.32 12.16
CA PRO A 108 0.40 -2.21 11.62
C PRO A 108 1.32 -1.07 11.17
N ALA A 109 0.98 -0.46 10.03
CA ALA A 109 1.67 0.73 9.54
C ALA A 109 1.33 1.96 10.39
N GLU A 110 2.31 2.83 10.58
CA GLU A 110 2.08 4.17 11.08
C GLU A 110 1.41 5.07 10.03
N ALA A 111 0.80 6.17 10.45
CA ALA A 111 0.21 7.12 9.53
C ALA A 111 1.27 7.66 8.55
N GLY A 112 1.01 7.54 7.24
CA GLY A 112 1.93 7.98 6.19
C GLY A 112 3.14 7.09 5.96
N GLU A 113 3.26 5.94 6.62
CA GLU A 113 4.47 5.10 6.55
C GLU A 113 4.74 4.56 5.14
N PHE A 114 3.72 4.17 4.39
CA PHE A 114 3.93 3.75 2.99
C PHE A 114 4.54 4.86 2.13
N SER A 115 4.10 6.11 2.30
CA SER A 115 4.66 7.26 1.56
C SER A 115 6.08 7.60 2.05
N ARG A 116 6.35 7.48 3.35
CA ARG A 116 7.70 7.64 3.91
C ARG A 116 8.66 6.62 3.31
N ARG A 117 8.30 5.34 3.26
CA ARG A 117 9.13 4.28 2.63
C ARG A 117 9.32 4.52 1.13
N ALA A 118 8.30 4.98 0.43
CA ALA A 118 8.41 5.35 -0.98
C ALA A 118 9.41 6.49 -1.17
N PHE A 119 9.43 7.49 -0.29
CA PHE A 119 10.41 8.57 -0.30
C PHE A 119 11.83 8.06 0.01
N GLU A 120 12.01 7.29 1.07
CA GLU A 120 13.30 6.71 1.49
C GLU A 120 13.91 5.82 0.40
N ASN A 121 13.08 5.10 -0.36
CA ASN A 121 13.46 4.26 -1.49
C ASN A 121 13.55 5.00 -2.83
N GLY A 122 13.46 6.34 -2.83
CA GLY A 122 13.58 7.17 -4.03
C GLY A 122 12.45 6.99 -5.06
N LYS A 123 11.27 6.53 -4.61
CA LYS A 123 10.06 6.39 -5.46
C LYS A 123 9.25 7.67 -5.52
N LEU A 124 9.31 8.48 -4.49
CA LEU A 124 8.72 9.80 -4.39
C LEU A 124 9.79 10.79 -3.95
N ASP A 125 9.78 12.00 -4.47
CA ASP A 125 10.44 13.13 -3.86
C ASP A 125 9.50 13.81 -2.86
N LEU A 126 10.00 14.82 -2.13
CA LEU A 126 9.22 15.50 -1.11
C LEU A 126 8.00 16.20 -1.71
N THR A 127 8.16 16.86 -2.87
CA THR A 127 7.07 17.58 -3.53
C THR A 127 5.99 16.63 -4.06
N ALA A 128 6.39 15.45 -4.55
CA ALA A 128 5.46 14.40 -4.96
C ALA A 128 4.72 13.78 -3.76
N ALA A 129 5.39 13.63 -2.61
CA ALA A 129 4.75 13.14 -1.39
C ALA A 129 3.70 14.14 -0.87
N GLU A 130 4.01 15.44 -0.87
CA GLU A 130 3.06 16.51 -0.55
C GLU A 130 1.90 16.54 -1.55
N GLY A 131 2.20 16.48 -2.85
CA GLY A 131 1.20 16.42 -3.91
C GLY A 131 0.25 15.22 -3.80
N LEU A 132 0.74 14.07 -3.31
CA LEU A 132 -0.09 12.90 -3.04
C LEU A 132 -1.06 13.15 -1.88
N ALA A 133 -0.58 13.77 -0.79
CA ALA A 133 -1.41 14.14 0.35
C ALA A 133 -2.50 15.16 -0.05
N ASP A 134 -2.12 16.18 -0.83
CA ASP A 134 -3.05 17.18 -1.36
C ASP A 134 -4.09 16.56 -2.30
N LEU A 135 -3.68 15.56 -3.11
CA LEU A 135 -4.59 14.87 -4.02
C LEU A 135 -5.65 14.07 -3.28
N ILE A 136 -5.27 13.40 -2.18
CA ILE A 136 -6.19 12.62 -1.34
C ILE A 136 -7.20 13.55 -0.64
N ASN A 137 -6.77 14.76 -0.26
CA ASN A 137 -7.59 15.74 0.45
C ASN A 137 -8.30 16.74 -0.48
N ALA A 138 -8.14 16.61 -1.81
CA ALA A 138 -8.70 17.56 -2.76
C ALA A 138 -10.24 17.46 -2.83
N GLU A 139 -10.95 18.53 -2.51
CA GLU A 139 -12.40 18.66 -2.58
C GLU A 139 -12.88 19.33 -3.87
N THR A 140 -12.00 20.06 -4.55
CA THR A 140 -12.32 20.79 -5.78
C THR A 140 -11.50 20.33 -6.98
N THR A 141 -12.04 20.55 -8.18
CA THR A 141 -11.30 20.25 -9.43
C THR A 141 -10.01 21.05 -9.53
N ALA A 142 -9.97 22.28 -9.02
CA ALA A 142 -8.77 23.13 -9.03
C ALA A 142 -7.66 22.53 -8.13
N GLN A 143 -8.01 22.14 -6.90
CA GLN A 143 -7.09 21.45 -5.97
C GLN A 143 -6.55 20.17 -6.57
N ARG A 144 -7.42 19.31 -7.11
CA ARG A 144 -7.01 18.07 -7.77
C ARG A 144 -6.01 18.32 -8.91
N ARG A 145 -6.27 19.32 -9.76
CA ARG A 145 -5.36 19.65 -10.87
C ARG A 145 -3.99 20.13 -10.38
N GLN A 146 -3.97 20.94 -9.33
CA GLN A 146 -2.73 21.41 -8.72
C GLN A 146 -1.94 20.26 -8.11
N ALA A 147 -2.58 19.44 -7.27
CA ALA A 147 -1.96 18.27 -6.65
C ALA A 147 -1.40 17.27 -7.67
N GLN A 148 -2.11 17.05 -8.77
CA GLN A 148 -1.61 16.18 -9.86
C GLN A 148 -0.37 16.75 -10.57
N ARG A 149 -0.25 18.08 -10.72
CA ARG A 149 0.97 18.67 -11.28
C ARG A 149 2.16 18.51 -10.35
N GLN A 150 1.96 18.74 -9.04
CA GLN A 150 3.00 18.47 -8.03
C GLN A 150 3.45 17.02 -8.03
N LEU A 151 2.50 16.09 -8.02
CA LEU A 151 2.79 14.65 -8.05
C LEU A 151 3.57 14.20 -9.31
N ARG A 152 3.38 14.88 -10.44
CA ARG A 152 4.11 14.61 -11.68
C ARG A 152 5.51 15.25 -11.75
N GLY A 153 5.90 16.00 -10.74
CA GLY A 153 7.21 16.63 -10.66
C GLY A 153 7.33 17.97 -11.41
N ASP A 154 6.23 18.61 -11.83
CA ASP A 154 6.27 19.91 -12.52
C ASP A 154 6.97 20.97 -11.65
N LEU A 155 6.81 20.91 -10.33
CA LEU A 155 7.44 21.82 -9.38
C LEU A 155 8.92 21.48 -9.17
N ALA A 156 9.26 20.21 -9.09
CA ALA A 156 10.66 19.77 -8.97
C ALA A 156 11.47 20.18 -10.20
N ALA A 157 10.93 20.01 -11.40
CA ALA A 157 11.56 20.47 -12.65
C ALA A 157 11.80 21.98 -12.67
N LEU A 158 10.87 22.79 -12.12
CA LEU A 158 11.03 24.22 -12.01
C LEU A 158 12.16 24.63 -11.05
N TYR A 159 12.28 23.94 -9.91
CA TYR A 159 13.36 24.17 -8.95
C TYR A 159 14.72 23.76 -9.50
N ASP A 160 14.80 22.66 -10.24
CA ASP A 160 16.02 22.24 -10.92
C ASP A 160 16.45 23.26 -11.98
N ASP A 161 15.53 23.79 -12.80
CA ASP A 161 15.83 24.86 -13.76
C ASP A 161 16.33 26.16 -13.07
N TRP A 162 15.76 26.53 -11.93
CA TRP A 162 16.25 27.68 -11.16
C TRP A 162 17.63 27.44 -10.57
N ARG A 163 17.89 26.27 -10.00
CA ARG A 163 19.20 25.91 -9.45
C ARG A 163 20.29 25.95 -10.52
N ASP A 164 19.98 25.46 -11.72
CA ASP A 164 20.95 25.41 -12.83
C ASP A 164 21.22 26.78 -13.46
N ARG A 165 20.38 27.80 -13.15
CA ARG A 165 20.56 29.19 -13.60
C ARG A 165 21.25 30.10 -12.59
N LEU A 166 21.47 29.65 -11.35
CA LEU A 166 22.17 30.38 -10.28
C LEU A 166 23.63 29.98 -10.22
#